data_5bb5829d0f328ee76c980aea9bba6bf6
#
_entry.id   5bb5829d0f328ee76c980aea9bba6bf6
#
_cell.length_a   1.000
_cell.length_b   1.000
_cell.length_c   1.000
_cell.angle_alpha   90.00
_cell.angle_beta   90.00
_cell.angle_gamma   90.00
#
_symmetry.space_group_name_H-M   'P 1'
#
loop_
_entity.id
_entity.type
_entity.pdbx_description
1 polymer ?
#
loop_
_entity_poly.entity_id
_entity_poly.type
_entity_poly.pdbx_seq_one_letter_code
_entity_poly.pdbx_strand_id
1 'polypeptide(L)'
;MLTTVAAGRAFDYSYCIGMVAMSGAGFTFPADFAMTPQGMIYVINRAAEGLNQRVSKCTVNHEFLAQFGSPGAADGQFTWPMSIELDRDENVYVCDEYLQRISVFAPDGKFLHKWGTPGSGDGELNGPSGLAFDRDENLYIVDSLNSRVQKFTKDGRFLAKWGRHGSGEGELNMPWGLCLDNQGDVYVADWKNSRVQKFSADGTYLATFAGSASGVGAMHRPTGVAVDSAGDVYVTDWHSHRLQIFSPDGTFITSLVGDAQQLSPWAQDYIAASPDTLKARRRVNLEPEWRFGRPVAVNVDAEDKIFVLESARGRIQVYTKEKDFEEAPLNL
;
A
#
# COMPACT_ATOMS: atom_id res chain seq x y z
N MET A 1 -23.04 -8.17 -8.20
CA MET A 1 -21.97 -7.17 -8.08
C MET A 1 -22.39 -6.28 -6.92
N LEU A 2 -21.55 -6.11 -5.93
CA LEU A 2 -21.87 -5.21 -4.82
C LEU A 2 -21.30 -3.84 -5.16
N THR A 3 -22.17 -2.89 -5.44
CA THR A 3 -21.83 -1.49 -5.64
C THR A 3 -22.02 -0.75 -4.31
N THR A 4 -20.99 -0.03 -3.87
CA THR A 4 -21.11 0.90 -2.74
C THR A 4 -21.30 2.30 -3.29
N VAL A 5 -22.44 2.91 -3.01
CA VAL A 5 -22.76 4.28 -3.45
C VAL A 5 -22.69 5.22 -2.24
N ALA A 6 -21.95 6.31 -2.37
CA ALA A 6 -21.86 7.34 -1.34
C ALA A 6 -21.39 8.68 -1.93
N ALA A 7 -22.04 9.77 -1.55
CA ALA A 7 -21.67 11.14 -1.88
C ALA A 7 -21.40 11.36 -3.39
N GLY A 8 -22.29 10.86 -4.27
CA GLY A 8 -22.18 10.99 -5.73
C GLY A 8 -21.07 10.14 -6.37
N ARG A 9 -20.60 9.10 -5.68
CA ARG A 9 -19.59 8.14 -6.18
C ARG A 9 -20.14 6.75 -6.06
N ALA A 10 -19.87 5.89 -7.06
CA ALA A 10 -20.10 4.47 -6.97
C ALA A 10 -18.78 3.71 -7.03
N PHE A 11 -18.62 2.71 -6.17
CA PHE A 11 -17.43 1.86 -6.06
C PHE A 11 -17.85 0.43 -6.33
N ASP A 12 -17.37 -0.12 -7.44
CA ASP A 12 -17.65 -1.48 -7.87
C ASP A 12 -16.44 -2.38 -7.73
N TYR A 13 -16.62 -3.51 -7.04
CA TYR A 13 -15.61 -4.56 -7.07
C TYR A 13 -15.46 -5.10 -8.50
N SER A 14 -14.22 -5.13 -9.01
CA SER A 14 -13.92 -5.61 -10.37
C SER A 14 -13.37 -7.03 -10.36
N TYR A 15 -12.23 -7.26 -9.72
CA TYR A 15 -11.54 -8.55 -9.67
C TYR A 15 -10.49 -8.57 -8.54
N CYS A 16 -9.83 -9.72 -8.36
CA CYS A 16 -8.67 -9.80 -7.49
C CYS A 16 -7.48 -10.48 -8.18
N ILE A 17 -6.26 -10.06 -7.78
CA ILE A 17 -4.98 -10.57 -8.26
C ILE A 17 -4.28 -11.26 -7.10
N GLY A 18 -3.67 -12.42 -7.35
CA GLY A 18 -2.86 -13.09 -6.33
C GLY A 18 -3.60 -14.16 -5.54
N MET A 19 -2.82 -14.86 -4.77
CA MET A 19 -3.20 -15.85 -3.76
C MET A 19 -2.05 -15.98 -2.76
N VAL A 20 -2.28 -16.61 -1.63
CA VAL A 20 -1.18 -16.96 -0.73
C VAL A 20 -0.32 -18.05 -1.38
N ALA A 21 0.95 -17.75 -1.62
CA ALA A 21 1.92 -18.73 -2.13
C ALA A 21 3.34 -18.42 -1.63
N MET A 22 4.06 -19.48 -1.25
CA MET A 22 5.43 -19.36 -0.75
C MET A 22 6.46 -19.07 -1.86
N SER A 23 6.11 -19.33 -3.13
CA SER A 23 6.93 -19.05 -4.31
C SER A 23 6.05 -19.05 -5.54
N GLY A 24 6.56 -18.53 -6.68
CA GLY A 24 5.82 -18.48 -7.94
C GLY A 24 4.65 -17.50 -7.90
N ALA A 25 3.55 -17.87 -8.55
CA ALA A 25 2.35 -17.05 -8.66
C ALA A 25 1.65 -16.92 -7.30
N GLY A 26 1.81 -15.76 -6.67
CA GLY A 26 1.18 -15.42 -5.40
C GLY A 26 2.09 -14.65 -4.43
N PHE A 27 1.52 -14.28 -3.28
CA PHE A 27 2.17 -13.40 -2.30
C PHE A 27 2.15 -14.00 -0.90
N THR A 28 3.22 -13.77 -0.13
CA THR A 28 3.37 -14.28 1.24
C THR A 28 3.57 -13.13 2.21
N PHE A 29 2.57 -12.85 3.05
CA PHE A 29 2.56 -11.69 3.95
C PHE A 29 3.07 -10.42 3.26
N PRO A 30 2.46 -10.03 2.13
CA PRO A 30 2.90 -8.85 1.41
C PRO A 30 2.79 -7.61 2.30
N ALA A 31 3.74 -6.69 2.16
CA ALA A 31 3.80 -5.46 2.94
C ALA A 31 3.39 -4.23 2.12
N ASP A 32 3.77 -4.20 0.84
CA ASP A 32 3.50 -3.08 -0.05
C ASP A 32 3.63 -3.51 -1.52
N PHE A 33 3.21 -2.65 -2.44
CA PHE A 33 3.33 -2.87 -3.88
C PHE A 33 3.43 -1.56 -4.65
N ALA A 34 4.17 -1.58 -5.75
CA ALA A 34 4.25 -0.50 -6.71
C ALA A 34 3.77 -0.95 -8.08
N MET A 35 3.29 -0.01 -8.89
CA MET A 35 2.72 -0.29 -10.21
C MET A 35 3.27 0.67 -11.27
N THR A 36 3.52 0.13 -12.48
CA THR A 36 3.77 0.98 -13.63
C THR A 36 2.46 1.39 -14.31
N PRO A 37 2.44 2.49 -15.09
CA PRO A 37 1.27 2.88 -15.88
C PRO A 37 0.80 1.82 -16.88
N GLN A 38 1.68 0.89 -17.27
CA GLN A 38 1.36 -0.22 -18.19
C GLN A 38 0.76 -1.43 -17.47
N GLY A 39 0.52 -1.34 -16.15
CA GLY A 39 -0.11 -2.39 -15.37
C GLY A 39 0.86 -3.50 -14.91
N MET A 40 2.15 -3.22 -14.86
CA MET A 40 3.12 -4.07 -14.20
C MET A 40 3.05 -3.85 -12.69
N ILE A 41 3.02 -4.92 -11.91
CA ILE A 41 2.92 -4.87 -10.44
C ILE A 41 4.16 -5.53 -9.82
N TYR A 42 4.76 -4.85 -8.87
CA TYR A 42 5.85 -5.35 -8.03
C TYR A 42 5.36 -5.41 -6.58
N VAL A 43 5.30 -6.60 -6.00
CA VAL A 43 4.83 -6.82 -4.63
C VAL A 43 5.97 -7.23 -3.74
N ILE A 44 6.23 -6.47 -2.68
CA ILE A 44 7.21 -6.86 -1.67
C ILE A 44 6.59 -7.82 -0.66
N ASN A 45 7.17 -9.02 -0.58
CA ASN A 45 6.76 -10.08 0.34
C ASN A 45 7.70 -10.09 1.54
N ARG A 46 7.14 -9.85 2.71
CA ARG A 46 7.91 -9.78 3.95
C ARG A 46 8.15 -11.13 4.58
N ALA A 47 7.25 -12.09 4.38
CA ALA A 47 7.20 -13.42 5.00
C ALA A 47 7.52 -13.44 6.52
N ALA A 48 7.09 -14.46 7.23
CA ALA A 48 7.49 -14.64 8.64
C ALA A 48 8.85 -15.34 8.73
N GLU A 49 9.68 -14.94 9.70
CA GLU A 49 10.86 -15.71 10.19
C GLU A 49 11.91 -16.11 9.14
N GLY A 50 12.35 -15.17 8.29
CA GLY A 50 13.49 -15.38 7.39
C GLY A 50 13.22 -16.34 6.21
N LEU A 51 11.96 -16.61 5.93
CA LEU A 51 11.55 -17.44 4.81
C LEU A 51 10.85 -16.60 3.72
N ASN A 52 11.42 -16.60 2.52
CA ASN A 52 10.79 -16.06 1.30
C ASN A 52 10.58 -14.54 1.21
N GLN A 53 11.43 -13.73 1.85
CA GLN A 53 11.48 -12.30 1.54
C GLN A 53 11.89 -12.14 0.07
N ARG A 54 10.99 -11.54 -0.71
CA ARG A 54 11.22 -11.36 -2.15
C ARG A 54 10.32 -10.27 -2.72
N VAL A 55 10.66 -9.80 -3.89
CA VAL A 55 9.74 -9.07 -4.77
C VAL A 55 9.13 -10.07 -5.76
N SER A 56 7.80 -10.08 -5.87
CA SER A 56 7.07 -10.79 -6.93
C SER A 56 6.66 -9.80 -7.99
N LYS A 57 6.95 -10.09 -9.27
CA LYS A 57 6.58 -9.28 -10.43
C LYS A 57 5.47 -9.98 -11.21
N CYS A 58 4.37 -9.29 -11.44
CA CYS A 58 3.23 -9.78 -12.20
C CYS A 58 2.54 -8.64 -12.96
N THR A 59 1.47 -8.95 -13.70
CA THR A 59 0.65 -7.97 -14.40
C THR A 59 -0.75 -7.88 -13.79
N VAL A 60 -1.46 -6.79 -14.06
CA VAL A 60 -2.90 -6.65 -13.78
C VAL A 60 -3.75 -7.72 -14.46
N ASN A 61 -3.24 -8.36 -15.52
CA ASN A 61 -3.88 -9.43 -16.27
C ASN A 61 -3.53 -10.84 -15.73
N HIS A 62 -3.02 -10.94 -14.51
CA HIS A 62 -2.70 -12.19 -13.81
C HIS A 62 -1.51 -12.98 -14.38
N GLU A 63 -0.61 -12.37 -15.12
CA GLU A 63 0.60 -13.03 -15.56
C GLU A 63 1.68 -12.94 -14.48
N PHE A 64 2.15 -14.06 -13.97
CA PHE A 64 3.35 -14.10 -13.14
C PHE A 64 4.58 -14.05 -14.03
N LEU A 65 5.46 -13.09 -13.80
CA LEU A 65 6.61 -12.84 -14.69
C LEU A 65 7.93 -13.26 -14.05
N ALA A 66 8.17 -12.87 -12.80
CA ALA A 66 9.44 -13.08 -12.11
C ALA A 66 9.31 -12.95 -10.60
N GLN A 67 10.34 -13.42 -9.91
CA GLN A 67 10.61 -13.05 -8.52
C GLN A 67 12.11 -12.82 -8.33
N PHE A 68 12.48 -11.92 -7.43
CA PHE A 68 13.87 -11.63 -7.10
C PHE A 68 14.03 -11.21 -5.65
N GLY A 69 15.28 -11.15 -5.19
CA GLY A 69 15.57 -10.97 -3.78
C GLY A 69 15.51 -12.31 -3.02
N SER A 70 16.08 -12.34 -1.85
CA SER A 70 16.09 -13.51 -0.95
C SER A 70 16.30 -13.09 0.50
N PRO A 71 16.04 -13.97 1.49
CA PRO A 71 16.33 -13.68 2.90
C PRO A 71 17.80 -13.42 3.17
N GLY A 72 18.10 -12.39 3.98
CA GLY A 72 19.45 -12.10 4.46
C GLY A 72 19.81 -10.61 4.46
N ALA A 73 21.08 -10.30 4.70
CA ALA A 73 21.61 -8.94 4.80
C ALA A 73 22.60 -8.55 3.69
N ALA A 74 22.97 -9.49 2.81
CA ALA A 74 23.87 -9.23 1.69
C ALA A 74 23.22 -8.38 0.59
N ASP A 75 23.94 -8.12 -0.48
CA ASP A 75 23.43 -7.40 -1.66
C ASP A 75 22.30 -8.18 -2.31
N GLY A 76 21.19 -7.51 -2.60
CA GLY A 76 19.98 -8.13 -3.15
C GLY A 76 19.17 -8.97 -2.16
N GLN A 77 19.50 -8.96 -0.87
CA GLN A 77 18.78 -9.67 0.18
C GLN A 77 17.95 -8.73 1.07
N PHE A 78 16.93 -9.28 1.72
CA PHE A 78 16.02 -8.59 2.62
C PHE A 78 15.92 -9.30 3.97
N THR A 79 15.77 -8.51 5.04
CA THR A 79 15.48 -9.04 6.38
C THR A 79 14.05 -8.68 6.83
N TRP A 80 13.69 -7.41 6.73
CA TRP A 80 12.35 -6.91 7.06
C TRP A 80 11.91 -5.82 6.09
N PRO A 81 11.67 -6.19 4.80
CA PRO A 81 11.29 -5.21 3.79
C PRO A 81 9.88 -4.67 4.06
N MET A 82 9.69 -3.35 3.91
CA MET A 82 8.46 -2.67 4.30
C MET A 82 7.73 -2.01 3.16
N SER A 83 8.43 -1.30 2.29
CA SER A 83 7.82 -0.56 1.19
C SER A 83 8.65 -0.71 -0.09
N ILE A 84 7.97 -0.53 -1.21
CA ILE A 84 8.52 -0.65 -2.56
C ILE A 84 8.00 0.49 -3.42
N GLU A 85 8.88 1.11 -4.22
CA GLU A 85 8.52 2.18 -5.14
C GLU A 85 9.36 2.09 -6.42
N LEU A 86 8.91 2.72 -7.49
CA LEU A 86 9.56 2.72 -8.81
C LEU A 86 9.98 4.13 -9.20
N ASP A 87 11.21 4.26 -9.75
CA ASP A 87 11.59 5.48 -10.44
C ASP A 87 11.06 5.49 -11.90
N ARG A 88 11.32 6.55 -12.67
CA ARG A 88 10.86 6.67 -14.06
C ARG A 88 11.49 5.66 -15.01
N ASP A 89 12.64 5.13 -14.64
CA ASP A 89 13.35 4.09 -15.40
C ASP A 89 12.86 2.67 -14.98
N GLU A 90 11.80 2.61 -14.13
CA GLU A 90 11.26 1.41 -13.52
C GLU A 90 12.25 0.67 -12.61
N ASN A 91 13.32 1.33 -12.13
CA ASN A 91 14.15 0.74 -11.10
C ASN A 91 13.36 0.62 -9.80
N VAL A 92 13.56 -0.50 -9.13
CA VAL A 92 12.78 -0.90 -7.96
C VAL A 92 13.52 -0.53 -6.68
N TYR A 93 12.95 0.38 -5.90
CA TYR A 93 13.47 0.82 -4.61
C TYR A 93 12.73 0.09 -3.50
N VAL A 94 13.46 -0.57 -2.62
CA VAL A 94 12.89 -1.29 -1.47
C VAL A 94 13.54 -0.79 -0.19
N CYS A 95 12.73 -0.31 0.77
CA CYS A 95 13.24 -0.04 2.11
C CYS A 95 13.15 -1.30 2.98
N ASP A 96 14.16 -1.47 3.84
CA ASP A 96 14.22 -2.54 4.82
C ASP A 96 14.34 -1.95 6.23
N GLU A 97 13.30 -2.15 7.04
CA GLU A 97 13.19 -1.61 8.39
C GLU A 97 14.31 -2.11 9.31
N TYR A 98 14.68 -3.38 9.22
CA TYR A 98 15.70 -3.98 10.06
C TYR A 98 17.12 -3.61 9.59
N LEU A 99 17.36 -3.64 8.28
CA LEU A 99 18.66 -3.30 7.69
C LEU A 99 18.87 -1.78 7.59
N GLN A 100 17.84 -0.99 7.82
CA GLN A 100 17.85 0.48 7.82
C GLN A 100 18.47 1.06 6.57
N ARG A 101 18.06 0.50 5.41
CA ARG A 101 18.61 0.84 4.10
C ARG A 101 17.56 0.82 3.00
N ILE A 102 17.92 1.45 1.89
CA ILE A 102 17.23 1.33 0.61
C ILE A 102 18.08 0.44 -0.28
N SER A 103 17.49 -0.59 -0.89
CA SER A 103 18.10 -1.44 -1.90
C SER A 103 17.46 -1.16 -3.25
N VAL A 104 18.25 -1.00 -4.29
CA VAL A 104 17.82 -0.63 -5.64
C VAL A 104 18.12 -1.75 -6.61
N PHE A 105 17.11 -2.10 -7.43
CA PHE A 105 17.18 -3.15 -8.43
C PHE A 105 16.76 -2.62 -9.80
N ALA A 106 17.31 -3.16 -10.86
CA ALA A 106 16.82 -2.94 -12.21
C ALA A 106 15.44 -3.62 -12.41
N PRO A 107 14.68 -3.26 -13.47
CA PRO A 107 13.36 -3.85 -13.76
C PRO A 107 13.37 -5.38 -13.96
N ASP A 108 14.51 -5.96 -14.30
CA ASP A 108 14.72 -7.41 -14.45
C ASP A 108 15.05 -8.12 -13.11
N GLY A 109 15.16 -7.36 -12.01
CA GLY A 109 15.47 -7.86 -10.67
C GLY A 109 16.97 -7.94 -10.35
N LYS A 110 17.86 -7.46 -11.23
CA LYS A 110 19.28 -7.36 -10.94
C LYS A 110 19.53 -6.30 -9.89
N PHE A 111 20.23 -6.66 -8.80
CA PHE A 111 20.68 -5.69 -7.79
C PHE A 111 21.64 -4.66 -8.42
N LEU A 112 21.38 -3.38 -8.17
CA LEU A 112 22.19 -2.27 -8.65
C LEU A 112 23.09 -1.71 -7.55
N HIS A 113 22.48 -1.18 -6.49
CA HIS A 113 23.19 -0.60 -5.36
C HIS A 113 22.27 -0.53 -4.13
N LYS A 114 22.83 -0.09 -3.01
CA LYS A 114 22.11 0.20 -1.77
C LYS A 114 22.69 1.43 -1.09
N TRP A 115 21.88 2.10 -0.28
CA TRP A 115 22.28 3.21 0.56
C TRP A 115 21.43 3.29 1.82
N GLY A 116 21.84 4.06 2.80
CA GLY A 116 21.22 4.25 4.10
C GLY A 116 22.23 4.02 5.23
N THR A 117 22.15 4.87 6.23
CA THR A 117 22.99 4.81 7.43
C THR A 117 22.07 4.74 8.64
N PRO A 118 22.22 3.76 9.53
CA PRO A 118 21.45 3.66 10.76
C PRO A 118 21.67 4.86 11.68
N GLY A 119 20.59 5.45 12.22
CA GLY A 119 20.69 6.51 13.22
C GLY A 119 19.52 7.48 13.24
N SER A 120 19.72 8.64 13.90
CA SER A 120 18.70 9.69 14.06
C SER A 120 19.13 11.06 13.54
N GLY A 121 20.36 11.20 13.05
CA GLY A 121 20.87 12.41 12.39
C GLY A 121 20.20 12.67 11.03
N ASP A 122 20.55 13.79 10.39
CA ASP A 122 20.06 14.13 9.06
C ASP A 122 20.64 13.15 8.04
N GLY A 123 19.73 12.51 7.24
CA GLY A 123 20.12 11.48 6.30
C GLY A 123 20.31 10.09 6.89
N GLU A 124 20.28 9.94 8.22
CA GLU A 124 20.28 8.64 8.88
C GLU A 124 18.85 8.11 9.02
N LEU A 125 18.69 6.78 9.01
CA LEU A 125 17.39 6.08 9.04
C LEU A 125 17.24 5.21 10.29
N ASN A 126 16.03 5.16 10.82
CA ASN A 126 15.65 4.25 11.89
C ASN A 126 14.24 3.71 11.65
N GLY A 127 14.15 2.49 11.13
CA GLY A 127 12.89 1.86 10.75
C GLY A 127 12.21 2.53 9.54
N PRO A 128 12.85 2.63 8.36
CA PRO A 128 12.19 3.15 7.16
C PRO A 128 11.03 2.24 6.76
N SER A 129 9.84 2.81 6.53
CA SER A 129 8.61 2.05 6.36
C SER A 129 7.75 2.42 5.15
N GLY A 130 7.87 3.61 4.60
CA GLY A 130 7.11 4.08 3.44
C GLY A 130 8.00 4.85 2.47
N LEU A 131 7.77 4.67 1.17
CA LEU A 131 8.50 5.30 0.07
C LEU A 131 7.53 5.96 -0.91
N ALA A 132 7.88 7.14 -1.43
CA ALA A 132 7.25 7.71 -2.63
C ALA A 132 8.19 8.67 -3.34
N PHE A 133 8.14 8.70 -4.68
CA PHE A 133 8.87 9.67 -5.49
C PHE A 133 8.02 10.91 -5.79
N ASP A 134 8.67 12.07 -5.82
CA ASP A 134 8.08 13.27 -6.42
C ASP A 134 8.35 13.35 -7.94
N ARG A 135 7.81 14.40 -8.57
CA ARG A 135 7.99 14.63 -10.00
C ARG A 135 9.43 14.97 -10.41
N ASP A 136 10.28 15.33 -9.47
CA ASP A 136 11.71 15.62 -9.70
C ASP A 136 12.59 14.40 -9.37
N GLU A 137 11.96 13.22 -9.14
CA GLU A 137 12.62 11.98 -8.73
C GLU A 137 13.39 12.09 -7.41
N ASN A 138 12.89 12.93 -6.48
CA ASN A 138 13.35 12.86 -5.10
C ASN A 138 12.51 11.85 -4.33
N LEU A 139 13.16 11.06 -3.50
CA LEU A 139 12.54 10.01 -2.70
C LEU A 139 12.18 10.52 -1.30
N TYR A 140 10.89 10.46 -0.98
CA TYR A 140 10.39 10.67 0.38
C TYR A 140 10.37 9.35 1.12
N ILE A 141 10.87 9.36 2.35
CA ILE A 141 10.97 8.18 3.22
C ILE A 141 10.30 8.46 4.55
N VAL A 142 9.37 7.61 4.94
CA VAL A 142 8.89 7.57 6.32
C VAL A 142 9.97 6.92 7.18
N ASP A 143 10.57 7.69 8.07
CA ASP A 143 11.56 7.26 9.05
C ASP A 143 10.86 7.03 10.40
N SER A 144 10.17 5.88 10.46
CA SER A 144 9.08 5.57 11.41
C SER A 144 9.49 5.69 12.88
N LEU A 145 10.61 5.07 13.27
CA LEU A 145 11.05 5.06 14.66
C LEU A 145 11.66 6.42 15.09
N ASN A 146 12.03 7.27 14.12
CA ASN A 146 12.40 8.66 14.35
C ASN A 146 11.19 9.61 14.26
N SER A 147 9.99 9.09 13.98
CA SER A 147 8.73 9.87 13.91
C SER A 147 8.83 11.08 12.96
N ARG A 148 9.40 10.87 11.77
CA ARG A 148 9.64 11.93 10.77
C ARG A 148 9.48 11.41 9.34
N VAL A 149 9.40 12.35 8.40
CA VAL A 149 9.59 12.11 6.97
C VAL A 149 10.93 12.76 6.58
N GLN A 150 11.70 12.09 5.74
CA GLN A 150 12.90 12.64 5.15
C GLN A 150 12.81 12.61 3.62
N LYS A 151 13.37 13.61 2.96
CA LYS A 151 13.47 13.73 1.50
C LYS A 151 14.92 13.56 1.08
N PHE A 152 15.14 12.75 0.06
CA PHE A 152 16.46 12.44 -0.52
C PHE A 152 16.44 12.56 -2.03
N THR A 153 17.63 12.73 -2.65
CA THR A 153 17.77 12.37 -4.05
C THR A 153 17.69 10.85 -4.19
N LYS A 154 17.44 10.34 -5.39
CA LYS A 154 17.37 8.89 -5.64
C LYS A 154 18.65 8.13 -5.29
N ASP A 155 19.80 8.84 -5.24
CA ASP A 155 21.09 8.28 -4.85
C ASP A 155 21.37 8.37 -3.35
N GLY A 156 20.40 8.81 -2.53
CA GLY A 156 20.51 8.85 -1.08
C GLY A 156 21.14 10.10 -0.47
N ARG A 157 21.31 11.21 -1.23
CA ARG A 157 21.72 12.49 -0.64
C ARG A 157 20.54 13.15 0.06
N PHE A 158 20.69 13.43 1.36
CA PHE A 158 19.70 14.13 2.17
C PHE A 158 19.37 15.53 1.62
N LEU A 159 18.09 15.89 1.59
CA LEU A 159 17.59 17.17 1.13
C LEU A 159 16.81 17.93 2.20
N ALA A 160 15.86 17.27 2.87
CA ALA A 160 14.99 17.89 3.86
C ALA A 160 14.41 16.83 4.84
N LYS A 161 13.86 17.31 5.95
CA LYS A 161 13.08 16.50 6.89
C LYS A 161 12.03 17.34 7.59
N TRP A 162 10.96 16.69 8.05
CA TRP A 162 9.97 17.27 8.95
C TRP A 162 9.30 16.20 9.81
N GLY A 163 8.53 16.63 10.79
CA GLY A 163 7.93 15.75 11.78
C GLY A 163 8.80 15.58 13.01
N ARG A 164 8.15 15.26 14.10
CA ARG A 164 8.73 14.90 15.40
C ARG A 164 7.75 14.04 16.15
N HIS A 165 8.22 13.32 17.16
CA HIS A 165 7.37 12.50 18.01
C HIS A 165 6.32 13.34 18.74
N GLY A 166 5.04 12.92 18.62
CA GLY A 166 3.93 13.53 19.32
C GLY A 166 2.57 13.21 18.68
N SER A 167 1.53 13.93 19.10
CA SER A 167 0.14 13.77 18.63
C SER A 167 -0.52 15.06 18.15
N GLY A 168 0.18 16.19 18.20
CA GLY A 168 -0.29 17.47 17.67
C GLY A 168 -0.22 17.55 16.15
N GLU A 169 -0.59 18.70 15.61
CA GLU A 169 -0.44 19.02 14.18
C GLU A 169 1.03 19.03 13.79
N GLY A 170 1.37 18.32 12.71
CA GLY A 170 2.75 18.15 12.25
C GLY A 170 3.60 17.19 13.10
N GLU A 171 3.09 16.68 14.22
CA GLU A 171 3.73 15.64 15.00
C GLU A 171 3.28 14.26 14.55
N LEU A 172 4.15 13.27 14.64
CA LEU A 172 3.94 11.91 14.16
C LEU A 172 4.26 10.89 15.25
N ASN A 173 3.61 9.73 15.22
CA ASN A 173 3.90 8.64 16.14
C ASN A 173 3.94 7.30 15.39
N MET A 174 5.16 6.82 15.12
CA MET A 174 5.39 5.64 14.30
C MET A 174 4.59 5.69 12.98
N PRO A 175 4.78 6.74 12.14
CA PRO A 175 4.14 6.79 10.83
C PRO A 175 4.54 5.58 10.00
N TRP A 176 3.67 5.14 9.06
CA TRP A 176 3.90 3.91 8.32
C TRP A 176 4.06 4.16 6.82
N GLY A 177 2.98 4.46 6.11
CA GLY A 177 2.99 4.71 4.68
C GLY A 177 2.85 6.18 4.34
N LEU A 178 3.19 6.54 3.12
CA LEU A 178 2.97 7.87 2.56
C LEU A 178 2.64 7.79 1.07
N CYS A 179 2.00 8.85 0.55
CA CYS A 179 1.88 9.09 -0.88
C CYS A 179 1.96 10.60 -1.17
N LEU A 180 2.13 10.95 -2.43
CA LEU A 180 2.04 12.31 -2.92
C LEU A 180 0.82 12.47 -3.84
N ASP A 181 0.12 13.62 -3.72
CA ASP A 181 -0.91 13.97 -4.69
C ASP A 181 -0.33 14.69 -5.94
N ASN A 182 -1.21 15.02 -6.85
CA ASN A 182 -0.83 15.70 -8.10
C ASN A 182 -0.27 17.13 -7.90
N GLN A 183 -0.46 17.73 -6.73
CA GLN A 183 0.12 19.03 -6.36
C GLN A 183 1.51 18.85 -5.72
N GLY A 184 1.89 17.64 -5.35
CA GLY A 184 3.12 17.31 -4.63
C GLY A 184 2.96 17.41 -3.11
N ASP A 185 1.72 17.51 -2.62
CA ASP A 185 1.45 17.45 -1.19
C ASP A 185 1.59 16.00 -0.68
N VAL A 186 2.12 15.85 0.52
CA VAL A 186 2.49 14.56 1.11
C VAL A 186 1.46 14.14 2.15
N TYR A 187 0.87 12.97 1.97
CA TYR A 187 -0.05 12.34 2.92
C TYR A 187 0.68 11.26 3.69
N VAL A 188 0.61 11.29 5.02
CA VAL A 188 1.34 10.36 5.90
C VAL A 188 0.36 9.61 6.80
N ALA A 189 0.37 8.29 6.73
CA ALA A 189 -0.38 7.42 7.63
C ALA A 189 0.30 7.39 9.02
N ASP A 190 -0.25 8.15 9.96
CA ASP A 190 0.27 8.32 11.33
C ASP A 190 -0.29 7.21 12.24
N TRP A 191 0.35 6.03 12.14
CA TRP A 191 -0.17 4.74 12.58
C TRP A 191 -0.62 4.69 14.04
N LYS A 192 0.21 5.14 14.99
CA LYS A 192 -0.16 5.12 16.42
C LYS A 192 -1.12 6.22 16.81
N ASN A 193 -1.18 7.30 16.05
CA ASN A 193 -2.14 8.38 16.27
C ASN A 193 -3.48 8.14 15.57
N SER A 194 -3.61 7.02 14.81
CA SER A 194 -4.86 6.62 14.14
C SER A 194 -5.44 7.71 13.24
N ARG A 195 -4.59 8.35 12.42
CA ARG A 195 -4.94 9.43 11.50
C ARG A 195 -4.06 9.44 10.25
N VAL A 196 -4.45 10.19 9.25
CA VAL A 196 -3.57 10.62 8.14
C VAL A 196 -3.35 12.13 8.27
N GLN A 197 -2.13 12.60 8.12
CA GLN A 197 -1.83 14.02 8.03
C GLN A 197 -1.33 14.38 6.63
N LYS A 198 -1.77 15.55 6.15
CA LYS A 198 -1.34 16.14 4.89
C LYS A 198 -0.34 17.26 5.15
N PHE A 199 0.74 17.28 4.38
CA PHE A 199 1.80 18.28 4.40
C PHE A 199 2.05 18.81 2.99
N SER A 200 2.50 20.03 2.87
CA SER A 200 3.10 20.53 1.63
C SER A 200 4.45 19.85 1.36
N ALA A 201 4.99 20.00 0.15
CA ALA A 201 6.26 19.42 -0.27
C ALA A 201 7.47 19.85 0.60
N ASP A 202 7.38 21.00 1.29
CA ASP A 202 8.39 21.51 2.21
C ASP A 202 8.16 21.07 3.68
N GLY A 203 7.11 20.28 3.95
CA GLY A 203 6.79 19.75 5.27
C GLY A 203 5.90 20.62 6.14
N THR A 204 5.29 21.67 5.61
CA THR A 204 4.29 22.45 6.34
C THR A 204 3.00 21.65 6.51
N TYR A 205 2.50 21.53 7.74
CA TYR A 205 1.22 20.88 8.01
C TYR A 205 0.06 21.60 7.32
N LEU A 206 -0.82 20.84 6.66
CA LEU A 206 -1.99 21.37 5.93
C LEU A 206 -3.32 20.89 6.49
N ALA A 207 -3.46 19.58 6.76
CA ALA A 207 -4.72 18.99 7.18
C ALA A 207 -4.55 17.65 7.93
N THR A 208 -5.60 17.23 8.63
CA THR A 208 -5.73 15.90 9.24
C THR A 208 -7.00 15.21 8.75
N PHE A 209 -6.88 13.94 8.39
CA PHE A 209 -7.99 13.05 8.00
C PHE A 209 -8.26 12.06 9.13
N ALA A 210 -9.53 11.94 9.55
CA ALA A 210 -10.02 10.96 10.52
C ALA A 210 -9.29 10.92 11.88
N GLY A 211 -9.08 12.08 12.46
CA GLY A 211 -8.45 12.25 13.77
C GLY A 211 -9.33 11.93 14.99
N SER A 212 -10.57 11.45 14.82
CA SER A 212 -11.42 11.15 15.99
C SER A 212 -11.19 9.72 16.49
N ALA A 213 -11.19 9.54 17.80
CA ALA A 213 -10.94 8.24 18.44
C ALA A 213 -12.12 7.26 18.31
N SER A 214 -13.30 7.72 17.87
CA SER A 214 -14.50 6.89 17.75
C SER A 214 -15.52 7.52 16.80
N GLY A 215 -16.44 6.71 16.27
CA GLY A 215 -17.52 7.14 15.39
C GLY A 215 -17.26 6.87 13.90
N VAL A 216 -18.08 7.51 13.07
CA VAL A 216 -17.99 7.39 11.62
C VAL A 216 -16.66 7.99 11.14
N GLY A 217 -15.90 7.27 10.32
CA GLY A 217 -14.60 7.69 9.83
C GLY A 217 -13.43 7.50 10.79
N ALA A 218 -13.66 7.05 12.06
CA ALA A 218 -12.56 6.71 12.97
C ALA A 218 -11.63 5.67 12.36
N MET A 219 -10.32 5.88 12.47
CA MET A 219 -9.29 4.93 11.99
C MET A 219 -8.66 4.18 13.14
N HIS A 220 -8.20 2.94 12.85
CA HIS A 220 -7.39 2.17 13.78
C HIS A 220 -6.14 1.63 13.07
N ARG A 221 -5.01 2.31 13.30
CA ARG A 221 -3.71 1.93 12.72
C ARG A 221 -3.70 1.95 11.18
N PRO A 222 -3.85 3.14 10.56
CA PRO A 222 -3.72 3.29 9.12
C PRO A 222 -2.31 2.90 8.68
N THR A 223 -2.20 2.17 7.55
CA THR A 223 -0.90 1.71 7.03
C THR A 223 -0.57 2.30 5.65
N GLY A 224 -1.48 2.25 4.71
CA GLY A 224 -1.31 2.81 3.37
C GLY A 224 -2.26 3.97 3.13
N VAL A 225 -1.86 4.89 2.27
CA VAL A 225 -2.67 6.01 1.79
C VAL A 225 -2.41 6.23 0.31
N ALA A 226 -3.47 6.56 -0.44
CA ALA A 226 -3.40 6.96 -1.84
C ALA A 226 -4.42 8.07 -2.12
N VAL A 227 -4.19 8.85 -3.17
CA VAL A 227 -5.07 9.96 -3.57
C VAL A 227 -5.36 9.82 -5.06
N ASP A 228 -6.63 9.93 -5.45
CA ASP A 228 -7.02 9.86 -6.86
C ASP A 228 -6.98 11.23 -7.56
N SER A 229 -7.33 11.24 -8.84
CA SER A 229 -7.31 12.44 -9.67
C SER A 229 -8.31 13.51 -9.22
N ALA A 230 -9.36 13.14 -8.47
CA ALA A 230 -10.35 14.06 -7.89
C ALA A 230 -9.93 14.57 -6.50
N GLY A 231 -8.86 14.04 -5.93
CA GLY A 231 -8.36 14.36 -4.61
C GLY A 231 -9.02 13.53 -3.49
N ASP A 232 -9.84 12.51 -3.80
CA ASP A 232 -10.36 11.61 -2.79
C ASP A 232 -9.23 10.77 -2.19
N VAL A 233 -9.24 10.62 -0.87
CA VAL A 233 -8.17 9.99 -0.09
C VAL A 233 -8.60 8.60 0.36
N TYR A 234 -7.82 7.60 0.01
CA TYR A 234 -8.03 6.19 0.32
C TYR A 234 -7.06 5.76 1.39
N VAL A 235 -7.54 5.15 2.47
CA VAL A 235 -6.71 4.78 3.63
C VAL A 235 -6.98 3.34 4.03
N THR A 236 -5.95 2.50 4.01
CA THR A 236 -6.04 1.15 4.57
C THR A 236 -6.06 1.21 6.10
N ASP A 237 -7.20 0.88 6.68
CA ASP A 237 -7.41 0.77 8.14
C ASP A 237 -7.13 -0.68 8.54
N TRP A 238 -5.84 -0.98 8.75
CA TRP A 238 -5.33 -2.34 8.94
C TRP A 238 -6.00 -3.11 10.07
N HIS A 239 -6.21 -2.44 11.21
CA HIS A 239 -6.80 -3.09 12.39
C HIS A 239 -8.30 -3.32 12.23
N SER A 240 -8.99 -2.44 11.50
CA SER A 240 -10.44 -2.53 11.25
C SER A 240 -10.81 -3.32 10.00
N HIS A 241 -9.82 -3.88 9.28
CA HIS A 241 -10.03 -4.70 8.08
C HIS A 241 -10.88 -4.02 7.00
N ARG A 242 -10.63 -2.73 6.74
CA ARG A 242 -11.38 -1.94 5.75
C ARG A 242 -10.50 -0.94 5.02
N LEU A 243 -10.98 -0.47 3.87
CA LEU A 243 -10.49 0.73 3.21
C LEU A 243 -11.44 1.88 3.55
N GLN A 244 -10.93 2.97 4.07
CA GLN A 244 -11.71 4.19 4.32
C GLN A 244 -11.48 5.20 3.20
N ILE A 245 -12.51 5.96 2.84
CA ILE A 245 -12.50 6.92 1.75
C ILE A 245 -12.97 8.27 2.29
N PHE A 246 -12.19 9.32 1.99
CA PHE A 246 -12.46 10.69 2.40
C PHE A 246 -12.43 11.62 1.18
N SER A 247 -13.22 12.67 1.20
CA SER A 247 -13.13 13.77 0.24
C SER A 247 -11.87 14.62 0.50
N PRO A 248 -11.47 15.47 -0.45
CA PRO A 248 -10.29 16.33 -0.33
C PRO A 248 -10.27 17.23 0.90
N ASP A 249 -11.44 17.61 1.43
CA ASP A 249 -11.61 18.43 2.62
C ASP A 249 -11.56 17.64 3.94
N GLY A 250 -11.34 16.31 3.87
CA GLY A 250 -11.28 15.42 5.02
C GLY A 250 -12.63 14.87 5.49
N THR A 251 -13.72 15.15 4.78
CA THR A 251 -15.04 14.58 5.10
C THR A 251 -15.06 13.08 4.77
N PHE A 252 -15.50 12.25 5.71
CA PHE A 252 -15.66 10.82 5.48
C PHE A 252 -16.76 10.56 4.44
N ILE A 253 -16.44 9.77 3.41
CA ILE A 253 -17.37 9.35 2.35
C ILE A 253 -17.97 7.98 2.71
N THR A 254 -17.14 6.94 2.75
CA THR A 254 -17.58 5.56 2.99
C THR A 254 -16.40 4.66 3.37
N SER A 255 -16.69 3.39 3.65
CA SER A 255 -15.67 2.34 3.80
C SER A 255 -16.02 1.13 2.93
N LEU A 256 -15.01 0.57 2.28
CA LEU A 256 -15.11 -0.75 1.64
C LEU A 256 -14.57 -1.80 2.62
N VAL A 257 -15.27 -2.94 2.70
CA VAL A 257 -14.91 -4.04 3.63
C VAL A 257 -14.41 -5.29 2.90
N GLY A 258 -14.26 -5.19 1.58
CA GLY A 258 -13.84 -6.31 0.72
C GLY A 258 -15.03 -7.07 0.13
N ASP A 259 -14.95 -7.37 -1.17
CA ASP A 259 -16.02 -8.00 -1.94
C ASP A 259 -15.50 -9.05 -2.95
N ALA A 260 -14.37 -9.70 -2.68
CA ALA A 260 -13.74 -10.68 -3.56
C ALA A 260 -14.54 -11.99 -3.63
N GLN A 261 -15.76 -11.94 -4.18
CA GLN A 261 -16.63 -13.10 -4.38
C GLN A 261 -16.06 -14.09 -5.38
N GLN A 262 -15.21 -13.63 -6.29
CA GLN A 262 -14.51 -14.47 -7.26
C GLN A 262 -13.04 -14.59 -6.86
N LEU A 263 -12.53 -15.80 -6.94
CA LEU A 263 -11.12 -16.09 -6.77
C LEU A 263 -10.31 -15.53 -7.95
N SER A 264 -9.05 -15.15 -7.70
CA SER A 264 -8.11 -14.88 -8.79
C SER A 264 -7.91 -16.13 -9.66
N PRO A 265 -7.55 -16.01 -10.94
CA PRO A 265 -7.22 -17.14 -11.79
C PRO A 265 -6.21 -18.11 -11.14
N TRP A 266 -5.15 -17.59 -10.51
CA TRP A 266 -4.17 -18.42 -9.82
C TRP A 266 -4.77 -19.25 -8.68
N ALA A 267 -5.67 -18.65 -7.88
CA ALA A 267 -6.36 -19.36 -6.82
C ALA A 267 -7.38 -20.37 -7.36
N GLN A 268 -8.05 -20.08 -8.50
CA GLN A 268 -8.94 -21.00 -9.17
C GLN A 268 -8.20 -22.26 -9.65
N ASP A 269 -7.06 -22.08 -10.32
CA ASP A 269 -6.22 -23.18 -10.82
C ASP A 269 -5.71 -24.05 -9.67
N TYR A 270 -5.22 -23.42 -8.58
CA TYR A 270 -4.75 -24.13 -7.37
C TYR A 270 -5.86 -24.97 -6.74
N ILE A 271 -7.05 -24.40 -6.57
CA ILE A 271 -8.20 -25.10 -5.97
C ILE A 271 -8.73 -26.19 -6.90
N ALA A 272 -8.77 -25.95 -8.23
CA ALA A 272 -9.22 -26.94 -9.21
C ALA A 272 -8.34 -28.19 -9.20
N ALA A 273 -7.05 -28.04 -8.91
CA ALA A 273 -6.12 -29.16 -8.77
C ALA A 273 -6.33 -30.01 -7.48
N SER A 274 -7.18 -29.55 -6.53
CA SER A 274 -7.45 -30.23 -5.25
C SER A 274 -8.92 -30.57 -5.07
N PRO A 275 -9.36 -31.80 -5.39
CA PRO A 275 -10.76 -32.24 -5.24
C PRO A 275 -11.30 -32.11 -3.81
N ASP A 276 -10.44 -32.31 -2.79
CA ASP A 276 -10.85 -32.21 -1.39
C ASP A 276 -11.06 -30.75 -0.96
N THR A 277 -10.24 -29.84 -1.45
CA THR A 277 -10.44 -28.39 -1.27
C THR A 277 -11.75 -27.94 -1.91
N LEU A 278 -12.06 -28.41 -3.12
CA LEU A 278 -13.34 -28.11 -3.78
C LEU A 278 -14.54 -28.60 -2.97
N LYS A 279 -14.48 -29.82 -2.42
CA LYS A 279 -15.55 -30.38 -1.58
C LYS A 279 -15.69 -29.59 -0.28
N ALA A 280 -14.60 -29.21 0.36
CA ALA A 280 -14.62 -28.42 1.59
C ALA A 280 -15.25 -27.04 1.35
N ARG A 281 -14.87 -26.34 0.30
CA ARG A 281 -15.43 -25.02 -0.04
C ARG A 281 -16.94 -25.02 -0.27
N ARG A 282 -17.51 -26.08 -0.81
CA ARG A 282 -18.97 -26.25 -1.03
C ARG A 282 -19.77 -26.37 0.29
N ARG A 283 -19.10 -26.59 1.43
CA ARG A 283 -19.72 -26.90 2.72
C ARG A 283 -19.56 -25.78 3.75
N VAL A 284 -18.85 -24.70 3.41
CA VAL A 284 -18.55 -23.60 4.33
C VAL A 284 -19.13 -22.28 3.84
N ASN A 285 -19.37 -21.36 4.76
CA ASN A 285 -19.66 -19.99 4.40
C ASN A 285 -18.37 -19.31 3.90
N LEU A 286 -18.38 -18.85 2.66
CA LEU A 286 -17.24 -18.18 2.02
C LEU A 286 -17.24 -16.65 2.21
N GLU A 287 -18.29 -16.07 2.78
CA GLU A 287 -18.37 -14.62 2.98
C GLU A 287 -17.16 -14.04 3.73
N PRO A 288 -16.64 -14.66 4.80
CA PRO A 288 -15.44 -14.15 5.46
C PRO A 288 -14.21 -14.12 4.55
N GLU A 289 -14.16 -14.98 3.52
CA GLU A 289 -13.08 -14.99 2.54
C GLU A 289 -13.14 -13.80 1.59
N TRP A 290 -14.33 -13.28 1.29
CA TRP A 290 -14.49 -12.13 0.40
C TRP A 290 -14.04 -10.82 1.05
N ARG A 291 -14.12 -10.74 2.37
CA ARG A 291 -13.77 -9.54 3.14
C ARG A 291 -12.28 -9.30 3.18
N PHE A 292 -11.88 -8.06 3.39
CA PHE A 292 -10.47 -7.75 3.56
C PHE A 292 -9.85 -8.49 4.75
N GLY A 293 -8.67 -9.06 4.52
CA GLY A 293 -7.82 -9.67 5.54
C GLY A 293 -6.58 -8.83 5.79
N ARG A 294 -6.65 -7.82 6.67
CA ARG A 294 -5.55 -6.89 6.98
C ARG A 294 -5.07 -6.16 5.72
N PRO A 295 -5.83 -5.21 5.18
CA PRO A 295 -5.38 -4.38 4.08
C PRO A 295 -4.17 -3.55 4.54
N VAL A 296 -3.07 -3.58 3.79
CA VAL A 296 -1.79 -2.97 4.19
C VAL A 296 -1.36 -1.83 3.29
N ALA A 297 -1.68 -1.90 2.00
CA ALA A 297 -1.34 -0.87 1.03
C ALA A 297 -2.49 -0.63 0.07
N VAL A 298 -2.56 0.58 -0.46
CA VAL A 298 -3.51 1.00 -1.48
C VAL A 298 -2.78 1.83 -2.52
N ASN A 299 -3.12 1.64 -3.79
CA ASN A 299 -2.65 2.44 -4.91
C ASN A 299 -3.83 2.78 -5.83
N VAL A 300 -3.74 3.87 -6.56
CA VAL A 300 -4.75 4.31 -7.54
C VAL A 300 -4.05 4.56 -8.86
N ASP A 301 -4.55 3.96 -9.94
CA ASP A 301 -3.98 4.15 -11.28
C ASP A 301 -4.50 5.44 -11.96
N ALA A 302 -4.03 5.68 -13.17
CA ALA A 302 -4.40 6.86 -13.95
C ALA A 302 -5.88 6.90 -14.35
N GLU A 303 -6.57 5.76 -14.35
CA GLU A 303 -8.01 5.62 -14.58
C GLU A 303 -8.83 5.67 -13.29
N ASP A 304 -8.22 6.03 -12.16
CA ASP A 304 -8.80 6.03 -10.81
C ASP A 304 -9.31 4.65 -10.33
N LYS A 305 -8.74 3.55 -10.86
CA LYS A 305 -8.97 2.22 -10.28
C LYS A 305 -8.18 2.09 -8.98
N ILE A 306 -8.83 1.50 -8.00
CA ILE A 306 -8.33 1.38 -6.65
C ILE A 306 -7.83 -0.05 -6.43
N PHE A 307 -6.55 -0.21 -6.10
CA PHE A 307 -5.90 -1.48 -5.82
C PHE A 307 -5.61 -1.59 -4.33
N VAL A 308 -6.14 -2.60 -3.65
CA VAL A 308 -6.01 -2.79 -2.19
C VAL A 308 -5.31 -4.09 -1.90
N LEU A 309 -4.08 -4.02 -1.38
CA LEU A 309 -3.27 -5.19 -1.02
C LEU A 309 -3.63 -5.70 0.38
N GLU A 310 -3.87 -7.00 0.48
CA GLU A 310 -4.19 -7.70 1.72
C GLU A 310 -3.04 -8.60 2.19
N SER A 311 -2.51 -8.35 3.38
CA SER A 311 -1.39 -9.15 3.90
C SER A 311 -1.81 -10.55 4.35
N ALA A 312 -2.99 -10.71 4.94
CA ALA A 312 -3.44 -12.01 5.46
C ALA A 312 -3.93 -12.97 4.36
N ARG A 313 -4.32 -12.44 3.18
CA ARG A 313 -4.86 -13.25 2.08
C ARG A 313 -3.95 -13.32 0.86
N GLY A 314 -2.84 -12.57 0.86
CA GLY A 314 -1.87 -12.57 -0.22
C GLY A 314 -2.48 -12.21 -1.57
N ARG A 315 -3.33 -11.17 -1.62
CA ARG A 315 -4.00 -10.75 -2.85
C ARG A 315 -4.22 -9.25 -2.88
N ILE A 316 -4.50 -8.74 -4.08
CA ILE A 316 -4.94 -7.37 -4.33
C ILE A 316 -6.40 -7.43 -4.78
N GLN A 317 -7.30 -6.72 -4.11
CA GLN A 317 -8.66 -6.47 -4.62
C GLN A 317 -8.68 -5.18 -5.42
N VAL A 318 -9.34 -5.20 -6.58
CA VAL A 318 -9.43 -4.06 -7.49
C VAL A 318 -10.86 -3.57 -7.56
N TYR A 319 -11.02 -2.25 -7.45
CA TYR A 319 -12.30 -1.54 -7.55
C TYR A 319 -12.23 -0.49 -8.64
N THR A 320 -13.35 -0.30 -9.36
CA THR A 320 -13.57 0.85 -10.23
C THR A 320 -14.38 1.91 -9.48
N LYS A 321 -14.07 3.17 -9.74
CA LYS A 321 -14.83 4.32 -9.24
C LYS A 321 -15.56 4.99 -10.39
N GLU A 322 -16.88 5.12 -10.25
CA GLU A 322 -17.69 5.98 -11.10
C GLU A 322 -17.91 7.31 -10.37
N LYS A 323 -17.58 8.41 -11.03
CA LYS A 323 -17.77 9.78 -10.55
C LYS A 323 -19.11 10.30 -11.04
N ASP A 324 -19.68 11.27 -10.29
CA ASP A 324 -20.95 11.89 -10.65
C ASP A 324 -22.10 10.88 -10.80
N PHE A 325 -22.05 9.80 -10.00
CA PHE A 325 -23.07 8.78 -10.00
C PHE A 325 -24.40 9.34 -9.47
N GLU A 326 -25.41 9.33 -10.32
CA GLU A 326 -26.80 9.64 -9.94
C GLU A 326 -27.56 8.34 -9.67
N GLU A 327 -28.06 8.16 -8.45
CA GLU A 327 -28.97 7.04 -8.18
C GLU A 327 -30.22 7.21 -9.04
N ALA A 328 -30.51 6.19 -9.86
CA ALA A 328 -31.75 6.15 -10.59
C ALA A 328 -32.94 6.17 -9.59
N PRO A 329 -33.97 7.01 -9.80
CA PRO A 329 -35.13 7.03 -8.92
C PRO A 329 -35.76 5.63 -8.93
N LEU A 330 -35.85 5.02 -7.73
CA LEU A 330 -36.54 3.74 -7.54
C LEU A 330 -38.03 3.96 -7.76
N ASN A 331 -38.47 3.89 -9.01
CA ASN A 331 -39.88 3.84 -9.37
C ASN A 331 -40.36 2.35 -9.25
N LEU A 332 -40.49 1.88 -8.02
CA LEU A 332 -41.17 0.61 -7.72
C LEU A 332 -42.60 0.87 -7.26
#